data_6e7329215baa6dab8a3a9be6e194af4f
#
_entry.id   6e7329215baa6dab8a3a9be6e194af4f
#
_cell.length_a   1.000
_cell.length_b   1.000
_cell.length_c   1.000
_cell.angle_alpha   90.00
_cell.angle_beta   90.00
_cell.angle_gamma   90.00
#
_symmetry.space_group_name_H-M   'P 1'
#
loop_
_entity.id
_entity.type
_entity.pdbx_description
1 polymer ?
#
loop_
_entity_poly.entity_id
_entity_poly.type
_entity_poly.pdbx_seq_one_letter_code
_entity_poly.pdbx_strand_id
1 'polypeptide(L)'
;MEYFSETYTQSGQTLVVRSLKADDAAQTIWLMHTCMGETLNLARYPDELCLTVAQEVEFIEKIQFNPNAVLLGAFIQGELTGICSAVPVGPNERYHHRAGMGIMVLKKYWGKGIGSALMAAQRKGVENTCIEQIELDVVSSNHAAIALYEKHGFVRYGLLKHGMKYRDGSYADLVLMMLSLKEE
;
A
#
# COMPACT_ATOMS: atom_id res chain seq x y z
N MET A 1 -7.54 4.94 -14.45
CA MET A 1 -8.41 3.74 -14.62
C MET A 1 -9.17 3.51 -13.32
N GLU A 2 -10.50 3.32 -13.36
CA GLU A 2 -11.29 2.99 -12.17
C GLU A 2 -11.30 1.47 -11.95
N TYR A 3 -10.91 1.04 -10.76
CA TYR A 3 -10.96 -0.35 -10.32
C TYR A 3 -12.12 -0.56 -9.35
N PHE A 4 -12.82 -1.65 -9.48
CA PHE A 4 -13.85 -2.10 -8.54
C PHE A 4 -13.88 -3.63 -8.47
N SER A 5 -13.92 -4.18 -7.27
CA SER A 5 -14.20 -5.59 -7.03
C SER A 5 -14.93 -5.77 -5.71
N GLU A 6 -15.75 -6.80 -5.63
CA GLU A 6 -16.42 -7.24 -4.42
C GLU A 6 -16.00 -8.67 -4.09
N THR A 7 -15.71 -8.93 -2.85
CA THR A 7 -15.35 -10.25 -2.32
C THR A 7 -15.81 -10.34 -0.86
N TYR A 8 -15.41 -11.38 -0.16
CA TYR A 8 -15.78 -11.58 1.24
C TYR A 8 -14.54 -11.72 2.11
N THR A 9 -14.61 -11.19 3.32
CA THR A 9 -13.61 -11.47 4.37
C THR A 9 -13.72 -12.94 4.81
N GLN A 10 -12.72 -13.41 5.56
CA GLN A 10 -12.77 -14.75 6.15
C GLN A 10 -13.97 -14.95 7.12
N SER A 11 -14.51 -13.85 7.67
CA SER A 11 -15.71 -13.85 8.52
C SER A 11 -17.02 -13.70 7.75
N GLY A 12 -16.99 -13.72 6.41
CA GLY A 12 -18.17 -13.63 5.55
C GLY A 12 -18.76 -12.22 5.37
N GLN A 13 -18.06 -11.15 5.82
CA GLN A 13 -18.49 -9.78 5.56
C GLN A 13 -18.13 -9.37 4.12
N THR A 14 -19.00 -8.64 3.45
CA THR A 14 -18.71 -8.05 2.14
C THR A 14 -17.53 -7.09 2.24
N LEU A 15 -16.53 -7.34 1.40
CA LEU A 15 -15.33 -6.51 1.25
C LEU A 15 -15.33 -5.92 -0.17
N VAL A 16 -15.45 -4.62 -0.26
CA VAL A 16 -15.33 -3.87 -1.52
C VAL A 16 -13.93 -3.31 -1.63
N VAL A 17 -13.23 -3.63 -2.72
CA VAL A 17 -11.95 -2.99 -3.07
C VAL A 17 -12.16 -2.15 -4.31
N ARG A 18 -11.85 -0.86 -4.23
CA ARG A 18 -12.01 0.08 -5.34
C ARG A 18 -10.98 1.20 -5.31
N SER A 19 -10.82 1.88 -6.44
CA SER A 19 -10.06 3.13 -6.49
C SER A 19 -10.61 4.13 -5.47
N LEU A 20 -9.72 4.81 -4.77
CA LEU A 20 -10.09 5.94 -3.90
C LEU A 20 -10.59 7.10 -4.74
N LYS A 21 -11.54 7.85 -4.20
CA LYS A 21 -12.12 9.06 -4.79
C LYS A 21 -11.85 10.26 -3.88
N ALA A 22 -12.03 11.47 -4.39
CA ALA A 22 -11.87 12.71 -3.63
C ALA A 22 -12.66 12.70 -2.30
N ASP A 23 -13.88 12.15 -2.32
CA ASP A 23 -14.74 12.03 -1.13
C ASP A 23 -14.17 11.09 -0.04
N ASP A 24 -13.23 10.24 -0.38
CA ASP A 24 -12.57 9.33 0.58
C ASP A 24 -11.42 10.00 1.34
N ALA A 25 -11.00 11.21 0.96
CA ALA A 25 -9.79 11.87 1.47
C ALA A 25 -9.77 11.98 3.01
N ALA A 26 -10.87 12.35 3.62
CA ALA A 26 -10.97 12.46 5.09
C ALA A 26 -10.80 11.10 5.77
N GLN A 27 -11.42 10.04 5.24
CA GLN A 27 -11.27 8.67 5.76
C GLN A 27 -9.84 8.15 5.53
N THR A 28 -9.20 8.51 4.41
CA THR A 28 -7.82 8.13 4.09
C THR A 28 -6.84 8.72 5.10
N ILE A 29 -6.92 10.02 5.40
CA ILE A 29 -6.09 10.67 6.42
C ILE A 29 -6.29 10.02 7.79
N TRP A 30 -7.55 9.80 8.19
CA TRP A 30 -7.88 9.15 9.45
C TRP A 30 -7.29 7.74 9.54
N LEU A 31 -7.42 6.94 8.48
CA LEU A 31 -6.86 5.58 8.41
C LEU A 31 -5.33 5.62 8.52
N MET A 32 -4.66 6.48 7.75
CA MET A 32 -3.20 6.61 7.80
C MET A 32 -2.72 6.98 9.21
N HIS A 33 -3.33 7.99 9.83
CA HIS A 33 -2.99 8.42 11.19
C HIS A 33 -3.20 7.29 12.20
N THR A 34 -4.31 6.57 12.11
CA THR A 34 -4.63 5.44 12.99
C THR A 34 -3.62 4.30 12.82
N CYS A 35 -3.34 3.88 11.58
CA CYS A 35 -2.38 2.82 11.31
C CYS A 35 -0.97 3.16 11.81
N MET A 36 -0.52 4.42 11.65
CA MET A 36 0.77 4.88 12.17
C MET A 36 0.86 4.81 13.69
N GLY A 37 -0.26 4.99 14.40
CA GLY A 37 -0.33 4.82 15.86
C GLY A 37 -0.41 3.35 16.31
N GLU A 38 -0.82 2.44 15.46
CA GLU A 38 -1.03 1.02 15.80
C GLU A 38 0.23 0.15 15.64
N THR A 39 1.27 0.65 14.94
CA THR A 39 2.48 -0.13 14.66
C THR A 39 3.71 0.76 14.43
N LEU A 40 4.89 0.23 14.72
CA LEU A 40 6.18 0.84 14.40
C LEU A 40 6.75 0.38 13.03
N ASN A 41 5.97 -0.35 12.25
CA ASN A 41 6.40 -0.88 10.94
C ASN A 41 6.20 0.10 9.78
N LEU A 42 5.64 1.28 10.03
CA LEU A 42 5.44 2.33 9.03
C LEU A 42 6.53 3.40 9.14
N ALA A 43 6.84 4.01 8.00
CA ALA A 43 7.96 4.97 7.88
C ALA A 43 7.73 6.30 8.62
N ARG A 44 6.51 6.57 9.08
CA ARG A 44 6.13 7.84 9.74
C ARG A 44 5.47 7.59 11.08
N TYR A 45 5.71 8.49 12.02
CA TYR A 45 4.92 8.60 13.23
C TYR A 45 3.61 9.38 12.98
N PRO A 46 2.56 9.18 13.79
CA PRO A 46 1.29 9.89 13.59
C PRO A 46 1.41 11.41 13.55
N ASP A 47 2.27 12.00 14.38
CA ASP A 47 2.51 13.44 14.47
C ASP A 47 3.31 14.03 13.28
N GLU A 48 3.87 13.19 12.41
CA GLU A 48 4.52 13.60 11.16
C GLU A 48 3.52 13.68 9.99
N LEU A 49 2.28 13.23 10.19
CA LEU A 49 1.22 13.31 9.18
C LEU A 49 0.50 14.65 9.27
N CYS A 50 1.03 15.65 8.59
CA CYS A 50 0.47 17.02 8.56
C CYS A 50 -0.29 17.30 7.26
N LEU A 51 -1.16 16.36 6.82
CA LEU A 51 -1.96 16.53 5.60
C LEU A 51 -3.31 17.15 5.90
N THR A 52 -3.69 18.15 5.09
CA THR A 52 -5.07 18.65 5.05
C THR A 52 -5.92 17.79 4.11
N VAL A 53 -7.23 17.82 4.29
CA VAL A 53 -8.17 17.12 3.39
C VAL A 53 -8.00 17.60 1.95
N ALA A 54 -7.80 18.89 1.73
CA ALA A 54 -7.59 19.44 0.39
C ALA A 54 -6.32 18.88 -0.29
N GLN A 55 -5.23 18.72 0.44
CA GLN A 55 -3.99 18.14 -0.10
C GLN A 55 -4.17 16.65 -0.43
N GLU A 56 -4.94 15.91 0.38
CA GLU A 56 -5.22 14.50 0.10
C GLU A 56 -6.17 14.36 -1.12
N VAL A 57 -7.16 15.24 -1.27
CA VAL A 57 -8.00 15.30 -2.48
C VAL A 57 -7.12 15.52 -3.71
N GLU A 58 -6.24 16.51 -3.70
CA GLU A 58 -5.33 16.78 -4.81
C GLU A 58 -4.44 15.57 -5.14
N PHE A 59 -3.93 14.89 -4.11
CA PHE A 59 -3.12 13.68 -4.29
C PHE A 59 -3.93 12.54 -4.92
N ILE A 60 -5.13 12.27 -4.42
CA ILE A 60 -6.02 11.22 -4.97
C ILE A 60 -6.35 11.52 -6.44
N GLU A 61 -6.73 12.75 -6.76
CA GLU A 61 -7.04 13.16 -8.14
C GLU A 61 -5.81 13.03 -9.04
N LYS A 62 -4.63 13.47 -8.60
CA LYS A 62 -3.38 13.31 -9.34
C LYS A 62 -3.09 11.85 -9.68
N ILE A 63 -3.32 10.93 -8.73
CA ILE A 63 -3.16 9.48 -8.97
C ILE A 63 -4.21 8.99 -9.96
N GLN A 64 -5.47 9.41 -9.87
CA GLN A 64 -6.54 9.00 -10.79
C GLN A 64 -6.24 9.40 -12.25
N PHE A 65 -5.60 10.54 -12.46
CA PHE A 65 -5.18 11.01 -13.80
C PHE A 65 -3.87 10.40 -14.28
N ASN A 66 -3.11 9.73 -13.42
CA ASN A 66 -1.88 9.06 -13.82
C ASN A 66 -2.19 7.62 -14.31
N PRO A 67 -2.01 7.32 -15.61
CA PRO A 67 -2.31 5.98 -16.15
C PRO A 67 -1.40 4.89 -15.59
N ASN A 68 -0.28 5.26 -14.98
CA ASN A 68 0.73 4.35 -14.44
C ASN A 68 0.76 4.34 -12.90
N ALA A 69 -0.33 4.72 -12.26
CA ALA A 69 -0.44 4.69 -10.81
C ALA A 69 -1.77 4.08 -10.37
N VAL A 70 -1.74 3.41 -9.23
CA VAL A 70 -2.90 2.76 -8.61
C VAL A 70 -2.99 3.20 -7.16
N LEU A 71 -4.19 3.60 -6.72
CA LEU A 71 -4.49 3.90 -5.33
C LEU A 71 -5.85 3.31 -4.99
N LEU A 72 -5.86 2.31 -4.13
CA LEU A 72 -7.04 1.49 -3.81
C LEU A 72 -7.38 1.59 -2.34
N GLY A 73 -8.68 1.59 -2.05
CA GLY A 73 -9.24 1.43 -0.72
C GLY A 73 -10.02 0.12 -0.58
N ALA A 74 -9.92 -0.50 0.58
CA ALA A 74 -10.70 -1.65 1.00
C ALA A 74 -11.77 -1.20 1.98
N PHE A 75 -13.04 -1.50 1.69
CA PHE A 75 -14.19 -1.02 2.45
C PHE A 75 -15.02 -2.18 2.98
N ILE A 76 -15.43 -2.10 4.25
CA ILE A 76 -16.41 -2.98 4.88
C ILE A 76 -17.54 -2.10 5.42
N GLN A 77 -18.78 -2.33 4.96
CA GLN A 77 -19.95 -1.54 5.35
C GLN A 77 -19.75 -0.02 5.19
N GLY A 78 -18.99 0.39 4.16
CA GLY A 78 -18.67 1.81 3.90
C GLY A 78 -17.51 2.38 4.71
N GLU A 79 -16.98 1.67 5.70
CA GLU A 79 -15.77 2.06 6.45
C GLU A 79 -14.52 1.70 5.64
N LEU A 80 -13.60 2.65 5.45
CA LEU A 80 -12.30 2.41 4.87
C LEU A 80 -11.42 1.65 5.87
N THR A 81 -11.05 0.41 5.56
CA THR A 81 -10.34 -0.52 6.45
C THR A 81 -8.88 -0.74 6.08
N GLY A 82 -8.51 -0.38 4.87
CA GLY A 82 -7.13 -0.45 4.38
C GLY A 82 -6.96 0.26 3.05
N ILE A 83 -5.73 0.61 2.73
CA ILE A 83 -5.32 1.24 1.47
C ILE A 83 -4.10 0.53 0.89
N CYS A 84 -3.98 0.56 -0.42
CA CYS A 84 -2.80 0.07 -1.14
C CYS A 84 -2.51 0.97 -2.33
N SER A 85 -1.23 1.23 -2.61
CA SER A 85 -0.82 2.03 -3.75
C SER A 85 0.30 1.35 -4.54
N ALA A 86 0.35 1.61 -5.85
CA ALA A 86 1.54 1.44 -6.68
C ALA A 86 1.75 2.74 -7.46
N VAL A 87 2.88 3.40 -7.25
CA VAL A 87 3.18 4.71 -7.83
C VAL A 87 4.57 4.66 -8.45
N PRO A 88 4.78 5.21 -9.67
CA PRO A 88 6.10 5.23 -10.30
C PRO A 88 7.19 5.75 -9.34
N VAL A 89 8.36 5.09 -9.32
CA VAL A 89 9.47 5.43 -8.41
C VAL A 89 10.13 6.77 -8.76
N GLY A 90 9.86 7.31 -9.94
CA GLY A 90 10.39 8.62 -10.35
C GLY A 90 9.83 9.08 -11.70
N PRO A 91 10.09 10.33 -12.08
CA PRO A 91 9.52 10.95 -13.27
C PRO A 91 10.29 10.59 -14.56
N ASN A 92 11.47 9.98 -14.45
CA ASN A 92 12.36 9.76 -15.58
C ASN A 92 11.93 8.52 -16.39
N GLU A 93 11.99 8.61 -17.70
CA GLU A 93 11.58 7.55 -18.64
C GLU A 93 12.22 6.20 -18.33
N ARG A 94 13.49 6.17 -17.93
CA ARG A 94 14.21 4.94 -17.57
C ARG A 94 13.68 4.23 -16.32
N TYR A 95 12.82 4.87 -15.54
CA TYR A 95 12.19 4.31 -14.34
C TYR A 95 10.69 4.08 -14.49
N HIS A 96 10.09 4.41 -15.64
CA HIS A 96 8.64 4.30 -15.85
C HIS A 96 8.08 2.88 -15.68
N HIS A 97 8.93 1.86 -15.86
CA HIS A 97 8.56 0.46 -15.68
C HIS A 97 8.54 0.02 -14.20
N ARG A 98 8.95 0.87 -13.27
CA ARG A 98 9.08 0.57 -11.84
C ARG A 98 8.07 1.36 -11.02
N ALA A 99 7.42 0.68 -10.08
CA ALA A 99 6.56 1.33 -9.08
C ALA A 99 6.97 0.96 -7.67
N GLY A 100 6.97 1.94 -6.78
CA GLY A 100 6.99 1.70 -5.33
C GLY A 100 5.59 1.42 -4.83
N MET A 101 5.43 0.48 -3.89
CA MET A 101 4.15 0.21 -3.26
C MET A 101 4.12 0.56 -1.78
N GLY A 102 2.92 0.92 -1.31
CA GLY A 102 2.57 1.01 0.09
C GLY A 102 1.28 0.27 0.38
N ILE A 103 1.16 -0.31 1.57
CA ILE A 103 -0.07 -0.92 2.05
C ILE A 103 -0.24 -0.63 3.54
N MET A 104 -1.47 -0.29 3.94
CA MET A 104 -1.87 -0.11 5.32
C MET A 104 -3.22 -0.76 5.54
N VAL A 105 -3.39 -1.46 6.66
CA VAL A 105 -4.65 -2.06 7.10
C VAL A 105 -4.80 -1.80 8.59
N LEU A 106 -5.96 -1.31 9.01
CA LEU A 106 -6.28 -1.11 10.43
C LEU A 106 -6.08 -2.40 11.21
N LYS A 107 -5.44 -2.31 12.37
CA LYS A 107 -5.06 -3.47 13.20
C LYS A 107 -6.23 -4.38 13.54
N LYS A 108 -7.42 -3.82 13.82
CA LYS A 108 -8.65 -4.58 14.10
C LYS A 108 -9.10 -5.49 12.93
N TYR A 109 -8.55 -5.28 11.73
CA TYR A 109 -8.84 -6.04 10.51
C TYR A 109 -7.68 -6.92 10.05
N TRP A 110 -6.57 -7.00 10.78
CA TRP A 110 -5.47 -7.92 10.47
C TRP A 110 -5.93 -9.38 10.51
N GLY A 111 -5.33 -10.23 9.68
CA GLY A 111 -5.68 -11.65 9.59
C GLY A 111 -7.03 -11.96 8.92
N LYS A 112 -7.78 -10.94 8.43
CA LYS A 112 -9.10 -11.13 7.82
C LYS A 112 -9.10 -11.19 6.28
N GLY A 113 -7.92 -11.24 5.64
CA GLY A 113 -7.78 -11.36 4.19
C GLY A 113 -7.74 -10.02 3.43
N ILE A 114 -7.91 -8.87 4.11
CA ILE A 114 -7.96 -7.54 3.46
C ILE A 114 -6.66 -7.21 2.73
N GLY A 115 -5.50 -7.45 3.36
CA GLY A 115 -4.21 -7.25 2.71
C GLY A 115 -4.07 -8.06 1.42
N SER A 116 -4.48 -9.34 1.43
CA SER A 116 -4.47 -10.19 0.22
C SER A 116 -5.42 -9.67 -0.87
N ALA A 117 -6.61 -9.17 -0.51
CA ALA A 117 -7.55 -8.60 -1.47
C ALA A 117 -6.99 -7.33 -2.11
N LEU A 118 -6.38 -6.44 -1.31
CA LEU A 118 -5.70 -5.24 -1.81
C LEU A 118 -4.54 -5.57 -2.75
N MET A 119 -3.68 -6.54 -2.40
CA MET A 119 -2.57 -6.98 -3.24
C MET A 119 -3.04 -7.58 -4.57
N ALA A 120 -4.08 -8.42 -4.55
CA ALA A 120 -4.67 -8.99 -5.77
C ALA A 120 -5.27 -7.89 -6.66
N ALA A 121 -5.97 -6.92 -6.06
CA ALA A 121 -6.54 -5.78 -6.77
C ALA A 121 -5.46 -4.87 -7.37
N GLN A 122 -4.38 -4.59 -6.62
CA GLN A 122 -3.24 -3.81 -7.09
C GLN A 122 -2.60 -4.45 -8.32
N ARG A 123 -2.33 -5.77 -8.29
CA ARG A 123 -1.78 -6.50 -9.42
C ARG A 123 -2.64 -6.32 -10.68
N LYS A 124 -3.97 -6.49 -10.56
CA LYS A 124 -4.90 -6.24 -11.67
C LYS A 124 -4.91 -4.79 -12.12
N GLY A 125 -4.82 -3.85 -11.19
CA GLY A 125 -4.80 -2.42 -11.51
C GLY A 125 -3.59 -1.99 -12.34
N VAL A 126 -2.46 -2.69 -12.24
CA VAL A 126 -1.24 -2.38 -13.00
C VAL A 126 -1.11 -3.16 -14.31
N GLU A 127 -1.96 -4.16 -14.60
CA GLU A 127 -1.88 -5.02 -15.80
C GLU A 127 -1.88 -4.24 -17.13
N ASN A 128 -2.57 -3.10 -17.18
CA ASN A 128 -2.67 -2.26 -18.38
C ASN A 128 -1.83 -0.98 -18.31
N THR A 129 -0.81 -0.96 -17.46
CA THR A 129 0.14 0.15 -17.30
C THR A 129 1.49 -0.20 -17.90
N CYS A 130 2.43 0.74 -17.89
CA CYS A 130 3.82 0.46 -18.25
C CYS A 130 4.63 -0.14 -17.11
N ILE A 131 4.01 -0.42 -15.94
CA ILE A 131 4.71 -1.00 -14.78
C ILE A 131 5.02 -2.48 -15.05
N GLU A 132 6.28 -2.82 -14.94
CA GLU A 132 6.81 -4.18 -15.11
C GLU A 132 7.37 -4.76 -13.82
N GLN A 133 7.60 -3.88 -12.82
CA GLN A 133 8.19 -4.23 -11.53
C GLN A 133 7.58 -3.39 -10.42
N ILE A 134 7.20 -4.04 -9.33
CA ILE A 134 6.74 -3.39 -8.09
C ILE A 134 7.77 -3.64 -6.99
N GLU A 135 8.16 -2.59 -6.28
CA GLU A 135 9.18 -2.62 -5.24
C GLU A 135 8.62 -2.15 -3.90
N LEU A 136 9.16 -2.71 -2.84
CA LEU A 136 8.87 -2.26 -1.47
C LEU A 136 10.08 -2.52 -0.56
N ASP A 137 10.08 -1.81 0.55
CA ASP A 137 10.88 -2.14 1.73
C ASP A 137 9.97 -2.42 2.92
N VAL A 138 10.38 -3.38 3.76
CA VAL A 138 9.61 -3.82 4.92
C VAL A 138 10.52 -4.06 6.11
N VAL A 139 10.09 -3.63 7.29
CA VAL A 139 10.82 -3.89 8.55
C VAL A 139 11.05 -5.39 8.71
N SER A 140 12.28 -5.81 8.92
CA SER A 140 12.71 -7.22 8.92
C SER A 140 11.99 -8.08 9.97
N SER A 141 11.52 -7.47 11.06
CA SER A 141 10.71 -8.13 12.10
C SER A 141 9.22 -8.21 11.78
N ASN A 142 8.75 -7.57 10.70
CA ASN A 142 7.35 -7.63 10.26
C ASN A 142 7.07 -8.91 9.45
N HIS A 143 7.20 -10.07 10.11
CA HIS A 143 7.06 -11.38 9.45
C HIS A 143 5.69 -11.57 8.78
N ALA A 144 4.62 -10.97 9.34
CA ALA A 144 3.29 -11.06 8.77
C ALA A 144 3.17 -10.37 7.40
N ALA A 145 3.75 -9.16 7.26
CA ALA A 145 3.79 -8.45 5.99
C ALA A 145 4.70 -9.15 4.98
N ILE A 146 5.87 -9.62 5.41
CA ILE A 146 6.80 -10.36 4.55
C ILE A 146 6.11 -11.62 3.99
N ALA A 147 5.44 -12.41 4.83
CA ALA A 147 4.70 -13.60 4.40
C ALA A 147 3.54 -13.25 3.42
N LEU A 148 2.87 -12.10 3.64
CA LEU A 148 1.86 -11.60 2.70
C LEU A 148 2.48 -11.30 1.34
N TYR A 149 3.59 -10.58 1.29
CA TYR A 149 4.27 -10.23 0.04
C TYR A 149 4.79 -11.48 -0.69
N GLU A 150 5.44 -12.41 0.00
CA GLU A 150 5.91 -13.68 -0.55
C GLU A 150 4.76 -14.51 -1.14
N LYS A 151 3.61 -14.57 -0.45
CA LYS A 151 2.39 -15.23 -0.97
C LYS A 151 1.90 -14.61 -2.28
N HIS A 152 2.13 -13.32 -2.50
CA HIS A 152 1.75 -12.61 -3.73
C HIS A 152 2.88 -12.54 -4.77
N GLY A 153 3.96 -13.33 -4.59
CA GLY A 153 5.02 -13.51 -5.57
C GLY A 153 6.18 -12.53 -5.44
N PHE A 154 6.21 -11.70 -4.39
CA PHE A 154 7.39 -10.87 -4.13
C PHE A 154 8.56 -11.74 -3.69
N VAL A 155 9.75 -11.40 -4.18
CA VAL A 155 11.02 -12.03 -3.79
C VAL A 155 11.90 -11.02 -3.06
N ARG A 156 12.67 -11.51 -2.08
CA ARG A 156 13.67 -10.68 -1.40
C ARG A 156 14.88 -10.53 -2.33
N TYR A 157 15.36 -9.30 -2.49
CA TYR A 157 16.55 -9.03 -3.30
C TYR A 157 17.65 -8.29 -2.53
N GLY A 158 17.38 -7.84 -1.30
CA GLY A 158 18.37 -7.14 -0.49
C GLY A 158 17.95 -6.95 0.97
N LEU A 159 18.91 -6.46 1.76
CA LEU A 159 18.75 -6.08 3.15
C LEU A 159 19.46 -4.74 3.39
N LEU A 160 18.72 -3.73 3.79
CA LEU A 160 19.28 -2.45 4.21
C LEU A 160 19.44 -2.46 5.73
N LYS A 161 20.69 -2.58 6.19
CA LYS A 161 21.03 -2.51 7.60
C LYS A 161 20.73 -1.12 8.15
N HIS A 162 20.10 -1.08 9.35
CA HIS A 162 19.74 0.17 10.02
C HIS A 162 18.91 1.10 9.10
N GLY A 163 18.04 0.52 8.27
CA GLY A 163 17.23 1.25 7.28
C GLY A 163 16.20 2.18 7.91
N MET A 164 15.82 1.93 9.17
CA MET A 164 14.91 2.79 9.94
C MET A 164 15.50 3.03 11.34
N LYS A 165 15.40 4.28 11.82
CA LYS A 165 15.79 4.68 13.16
C LYS A 165 14.56 5.14 13.95
N TYR A 166 14.35 4.57 15.12
CA TYR A 166 13.27 4.95 16.03
C TYR A 166 13.66 6.09 16.97
N ARG A 167 12.66 6.73 17.57
CA ARG A 167 12.85 7.87 18.49
C ARG A 167 13.60 7.50 19.78
N ASP A 168 13.54 6.23 20.18
CA ASP A 168 14.30 5.70 21.34
C ASP A 168 15.79 5.44 21.01
N GLY A 169 16.20 5.71 19.76
CA GLY A 169 17.56 5.51 19.27
C GLY A 169 17.84 4.12 18.71
N SER A 170 16.94 3.17 18.84
CA SER A 170 17.06 1.83 18.25
C SER A 170 16.91 1.87 16.72
N TYR A 171 17.34 0.79 16.05
CA TYR A 171 17.29 0.66 14.60
C TYR A 171 16.53 -0.59 14.18
N ALA A 172 15.93 -0.53 13.00
CA ALA A 172 15.43 -1.70 12.30
C ALA A 172 16.12 -1.85 10.95
N ASP A 173 16.35 -3.10 10.55
CA ASP A 173 16.76 -3.45 9.20
C ASP A 173 15.53 -3.51 8.30
N LEU A 174 15.70 -3.16 7.01
CA LEU A 174 14.65 -3.27 6.01
C LEU A 174 14.99 -4.37 5.01
N VAL A 175 14.06 -5.30 4.82
CA VAL A 175 14.10 -6.28 3.74
C VAL A 175 13.58 -5.60 2.48
N LEU A 176 14.38 -5.63 1.41
CA LEU A 176 14.00 -5.09 0.11
C LEU A 176 13.36 -6.22 -0.70
N MET A 177 12.14 -5.98 -1.19
CA MET A 177 11.37 -6.98 -1.93
C MET A 177 10.87 -6.42 -3.26
N MET A 178 10.76 -7.27 -4.27
CA MET A 178 10.25 -6.91 -5.58
C MET A 178 9.35 -7.99 -6.15
N LEU A 179 8.40 -7.58 -6.99
CA LEU A 179 7.56 -8.44 -7.82
C LEU A 179 7.84 -8.09 -9.28
N SER A 180 8.30 -9.06 -10.08
CA SER A 180 8.31 -8.95 -11.54
C SER A 180 6.91 -9.26 -12.07
N LEU A 181 6.40 -8.40 -12.95
CA LEU A 181 5.12 -8.56 -13.63
C LEU A 181 5.32 -9.11 -15.05
N LYS A 182 6.55 -9.11 -15.55
CA LYS A 182 6.95 -9.78 -16.80
C LYS A 182 7.45 -11.18 -16.51
N GLU A 183 7.01 -12.13 -17.31
CA GLU A 183 7.65 -13.44 -17.40
C GLU A 183 9.00 -13.27 -18.10
N GLU A 184 10.08 -13.88 -17.55
CA GLU A 184 11.38 -13.96 -18.19
C GLU A 184 11.34 -14.92 -19.38
#